data_9061e2512c26b4666e67887b54f9f6bf
#
_entry.id   9061e2512c26b4666e67887b54f9f6bf
#
_cell.length_a   1.000
_cell.length_b   1.000
_cell.length_c   1.000
_cell.angle_alpha   90.00
_cell.angle_beta   90.00
_cell.angle_gamma   90.00
#
_symmetry.space_group_name_H-M   'P 1'
#
loop_
_entity.id
_entity.type
_entity.pdbx_description
1 polymer ?
#
loop_
_entity_poly.entity_id
_entity_poly.type
_entity_poly.pdbx_seq_one_letter_code
_entity_poly.pdbx_strand_id
1 'polypeptide(L)'
;MEKAKQFFKREPVFVIAAVCAVASMFAVPPSAEYLGYIDLRVLELLFCLMAAVAGMQAEGSFLVLSQRLLTGKKSMRLLTMTLVMLPFFSSMLITNDVSLITFVPFAVLVLELTGQSHRLAWVVTLQSIAANIGSMLTPVGNPQNLYLSSYYQIPTGSFFAVTVPVVALSFVLLAACCMAEKKQVIEVHFDRREKIHSKARLTLFAVLFLVSLLAVLHVISSHTALGITVALKIGRAHV
;
A
#
# COMPACT_ATOMS: atom_id res chain seq x y z
N MET A 1 -1.64 31.26 -19.05
CA MET A 1 -1.77 31.73 -17.65
C MET A 1 -2.83 30.98 -16.86
N GLU A 2 -4.01 30.68 -17.42
CA GLU A 2 -5.08 29.95 -16.71
C GLU A 2 -4.68 28.53 -16.29
N LYS A 3 -4.02 27.76 -17.15
CA LYS A 3 -3.55 26.39 -16.82
C LYS A 3 -2.58 26.36 -15.64
N ALA A 4 -1.70 27.37 -15.53
CA ALA A 4 -0.79 27.48 -14.40
C ALA A 4 -1.56 27.81 -13.11
N LYS A 5 -2.50 28.78 -13.13
CA LYS A 5 -3.35 29.11 -11.97
C LYS A 5 -4.18 27.90 -11.52
N GLN A 6 -4.65 27.09 -12.46
CA GLN A 6 -5.42 25.88 -12.17
C GLN A 6 -4.54 24.79 -11.55
N PHE A 7 -3.29 24.64 -12.01
CA PHE A 7 -2.31 23.75 -11.41
C PHE A 7 -1.96 24.16 -9.97
N PHE A 8 -1.70 25.46 -9.72
CA PHE A 8 -1.42 25.98 -8.38
C PHE A 8 -2.56 25.73 -7.38
N LYS A 9 -3.82 25.78 -7.85
CA LYS A 9 -4.98 25.48 -7.00
C LYS A 9 -5.20 23.99 -6.76
N ARG A 10 -4.79 23.16 -7.71
CA ARG A 10 -5.02 21.71 -7.67
C ARG A 10 -3.97 20.97 -6.85
N GLU A 11 -2.73 21.47 -6.86
CA GLU A 11 -1.58 20.84 -6.21
C GLU A 11 -0.87 21.79 -5.23
N PRO A 12 -1.56 22.28 -4.17
CA PRO A 12 -0.99 23.28 -3.28
C PRO A 12 0.22 22.76 -2.51
N VAL A 13 0.23 21.48 -2.13
CA VAL A 13 1.35 20.84 -1.41
C VAL A 13 2.61 20.83 -2.27
N PHE A 14 2.47 20.46 -3.55
CA PHE A 14 3.58 20.47 -4.50
C PHE A 14 4.16 21.90 -4.67
N VAL A 15 3.30 22.89 -4.76
CA VAL A 15 3.73 24.29 -4.91
C VAL A 15 4.49 24.78 -3.69
N ILE A 16 3.98 24.50 -2.49
CA ILE A 16 4.65 24.87 -1.23
C ILE A 16 6.02 24.17 -1.15
N ALA A 17 6.07 22.88 -1.45
CA ALA A 17 7.31 22.12 -1.45
C ALA A 17 8.34 22.67 -2.46
N ALA A 18 7.89 23.03 -3.66
CA ALA A 18 8.75 23.63 -4.69
C ALA A 18 9.29 25.00 -4.23
N VAL A 19 8.46 25.85 -3.63
CA VAL A 19 8.90 27.14 -3.08
C VAL A 19 9.91 26.94 -1.95
N CYS A 20 9.67 26.02 -1.02
CA CYS A 20 10.60 25.68 0.04
C CYS A 20 11.92 25.12 -0.52
N ALA A 21 11.87 24.29 -1.55
CA ALA A 21 13.06 23.76 -2.20
C ALA A 21 13.90 24.88 -2.85
N VAL A 22 13.25 25.81 -3.57
CA VAL A 22 13.94 26.97 -4.13
C VAL A 22 14.53 27.87 -3.05
N ALA A 23 13.77 28.12 -1.98
CA ALA A 23 14.26 28.92 -0.85
C ALA A 23 15.46 28.27 -0.16
N SER A 24 15.49 26.93 -0.03
CA SER A 24 16.63 26.22 0.57
C SER A 24 17.92 26.32 -0.25
N MET A 25 17.83 26.58 -1.56
CA MET A 25 19.02 26.79 -2.42
C MET A 25 19.82 28.05 -2.05
N PHE A 26 19.20 29.01 -1.37
CA PHE A 26 19.91 30.19 -0.85
C PHE A 26 20.75 29.83 0.40
N ALA A 27 20.36 28.83 1.16
CA ALA A 27 21.13 28.35 2.33
C ALA A 27 22.15 27.28 1.94
N VAL A 28 21.79 26.41 1.02
CA VAL A 28 22.65 25.34 0.47
C VAL A 28 22.67 25.47 -1.04
N PRO A 29 23.70 26.13 -1.63
CA PRO A 29 23.77 26.33 -3.07
C PRO A 29 23.82 25.00 -3.83
N PRO A 30 23.16 24.90 -5.00
CA PRO A 30 23.21 23.71 -5.84
C PRO A 30 24.65 23.35 -6.21
N SER A 31 25.05 22.13 -5.95
CA SER A 31 26.36 21.56 -6.28
C SER A 31 26.20 20.24 -7.03
N ALA A 32 27.28 19.69 -7.59
CA ALA A 32 27.27 18.35 -8.19
C ALA A 32 26.87 17.25 -7.19
N GLU A 33 27.02 17.50 -5.89
CA GLU A 33 26.62 16.58 -4.82
C GLU A 33 25.11 16.34 -4.75
N TYR A 34 24.27 17.27 -5.27
CA TYR A 34 22.82 17.11 -5.36
C TYR A 34 22.41 15.85 -6.14
N LEU A 35 23.18 15.49 -7.17
CA LEU A 35 22.96 14.25 -7.92
C LEU A 35 23.21 13.00 -7.04
N GLY A 36 24.14 13.09 -6.09
CA GLY A 36 24.44 12.03 -5.15
C GLY A 36 23.34 11.81 -4.09
N TYR A 37 22.44 12.78 -3.88
CA TYR A 37 21.31 12.62 -2.96
C TYR A 37 20.21 11.73 -3.54
N ILE A 38 20.23 11.51 -4.87
CA ILE A 38 19.27 10.63 -5.54
C ILE A 38 19.74 9.17 -5.38
N ASP A 39 19.10 8.44 -4.48
CA ASP A 39 19.36 7.01 -4.32
C ASP A 39 18.64 6.22 -5.44
N LEU A 40 19.38 5.96 -6.53
CA LEU A 40 18.86 5.21 -7.68
C LEU A 40 18.41 3.80 -7.28
N ARG A 41 19.08 3.18 -6.32
CA ARG A 41 18.73 1.85 -5.84
C ARG A 41 17.34 1.83 -5.22
N VAL A 42 17.04 2.82 -4.37
CA VAL A 42 15.70 2.95 -3.76
C VAL A 42 14.65 3.19 -4.84
N LEU A 43 14.93 4.03 -5.82
CA LEU A 43 14.00 4.30 -6.93
C LEU A 43 13.73 3.05 -7.77
N GLU A 44 14.74 2.24 -8.07
CA GLU A 44 14.61 0.97 -8.78
C GLU A 44 13.73 -0.01 -7.99
N LEU A 45 13.98 -0.18 -6.69
CA LEU A 45 13.20 -1.06 -5.83
C LEU A 45 11.75 -0.60 -5.73
N LEU A 46 11.50 0.69 -5.53
CA LEU A 46 10.15 1.26 -5.52
C LEU A 46 9.42 1.01 -6.83
N PHE A 47 10.07 1.27 -7.96
CA PHE A 47 9.48 1.03 -9.28
C PHE A 47 9.09 -0.44 -9.48
N CYS A 48 9.98 -1.37 -9.15
CA CYS A 48 9.74 -2.81 -9.31
C CYS A 48 8.56 -3.27 -8.43
N LEU A 49 8.56 -2.89 -7.15
CA LEU A 49 7.49 -3.24 -6.22
C LEU A 49 6.15 -2.65 -6.65
N MET A 50 6.11 -1.34 -6.94
CA MET A 50 4.87 -0.68 -7.35
C MET A 50 4.33 -1.23 -8.67
N ALA A 51 5.20 -1.55 -9.65
CA ALA A 51 4.80 -2.14 -10.91
C ALA A 51 4.19 -3.54 -10.73
N ALA A 52 4.77 -4.37 -9.87
CA ALA A 52 4.26 -5.70 -9.55
C ALA A 52 2.90 -5.63 -8.83
N VAL A 53 2.80 -4.79 -7.79
CA VAL A 53 1.57 -4.61 -7.01
C VAL A 53 0.43 -4.04 -7.85
N ALA A 54 0.71 -3.01 -8.67
CA ALA A 54 -0.29 -2.44 -9.58
C ALA A 54 -0.81 -3.48 -10.58
N GLY A 55 0.07 -4.36 -11.06
CA GLY A 55 -0.33 -5.49 -11.91
C GLY A 55 -1.23 -6.49 -11.17
N MET A 56 -0.90 -6.88 -9.94
CA MET A 56 -1.73 -7.76 -9.12
C MET A 56 -3.10 -7.14 -8.82
N GLN A 57 -3.14 -5.83 -8.55
CA GLN A 57 -4.36 -5.09 -8.31
C GLN A 57 -5.25 -5.04 -9.56
N ALA A 58 -4.66 -4.76 -10.73
CA ALA A 58 -5.37 -4.75 -12.01
C ALA A 58 -6.00 -6.10 -12.37
N GLU A 59 -5.43 -7.22 -11.90
CA GLU A 59 -6.02 -8.56 -12.07
C GLU A 59 -7.15 -8.88 -11.06
N GLY A 60 -7.50 -7.95 -10.17
CA GLY A 60 -8.61 -8.09 -9.22
C GLY A 60 -8.31 -8.98 -8.01
N SER A 61 -7.04 -9.32 -7.75
CA SER A 61 -6.65 -10.28 -6.71
C SER A 61 -7.14 -9.88 -5.32
N PHE A 62 -7.00 -8.60 -4.95
CA PHE A 62 -7.39 -8.09 -3.64
C PHE A 62 -8.91 -8.04 -3.45
N LEU A 63 -9.66 -7.68 -4.49
CA LEU A 63 -11.13 -7.66 -4.45
C LEU A 63 -11.71 -9.07 -4.34
N VAL A 64 -11.17 -10.02 -5.08
CA VAL A 64 -11.58 -11.44 -5.00
C VAL A 64 -11.34 -12.00 -3.61
N LEU A 65 -10.17 -11.70 -3.02
CA LEU A 65 -9.85 -12.10 -1.64
C LEU A 65 -10.84 -11.51 -0.65
N SER A 66 -11.14 -10.21 -0.76
CA SER A 66 -12.04 -9.48 0.13
C SER A 66 -13.47 -10.03 0.05
N GLN A 67 -13.99 -10.25 -1.15
CA GLN A 67 -15.34 -10.83 -1.32
C GLN A 67 -15.43 -12.24 -0.73
N ARG A 68 -14.41 -13.08 -0.91
CA ARG A 68 -14.38 -14.43 -0.32
C ARG A 68 -14.42 -14.40 1.22
N LEU A 69 -13.70 -13.46 1.82
CA LEU A 69 -13.64 -13.33 3.27
C LEU A 69 -14.94 -12.78 3.86
N LEU A 70 -15.68 -11.96 3.12
CA LEU A 70 -16.85 -11.23 3.62
C LEU A 70 -18.20 -11.84 3.27
N THR A 71 -18.30 -12.72 2.27
CA THR A 71 -19.58 -13.33 1.85
C THR A 71 -20.21 -14.16 2.98
N GLY A 72 -21.55 -14.07 3.10
CA GLY A 72 -22.38 -14.88 3.98
C GLY A 72 -22.78 -14.19 5.29
N LYS A 73 -23.34 -14.96 6.22
CA LYS A 73 -23.81 -14.45 7.54
C LYS A 73 -22.63 -14.19 8.45
N LYS A 74 -22.50 -12.95 8.91
CA LYS A 74 -21.43 -12.51 9.81
C LYS A 74 -21.97 -11.60 10.91
N SER A 75 -21.25 -11.56 12.04
CA SER A 75 -21.54 -10.52 13.04
C SER A 75 -20.91 -9.19 12.58
N MET A 76 -21.52 -8.07 12.98
CA MET A 76 -20.97 -6.74 12.69
C MET A 76 -19.52 -6.60 13.17
N ARG A 77 -19.19 -7.18 14.34
CA ARG A 77 -17.80 -7.26 14.82
C ARG A 77 -16.86 -7.91 13.82
N LEU A 78 -17.24 -9.09 13.32
CA LEU A 78 -16.40 -9.82 12.37
C LEU A 78 -16.30 -9.07 11.05
N LEU A 79 -17.36 -8.40 10.62
CA LEU A 79 -17.36 -7.56 9.43
C LEU A 79 -16.36 -6.40 9.59
N THR A 80 -16.50 -5.61 10.66
CA THR A 80 -15.59 -4.49 10.95
C THR A 80 -14.15 -4.97 11.10
N MET A 81 -13.93 -6.06 11.87
CA MET A 81 -12.61 -6.66 12.03
C MET A 81 -12.01 -7.03 10.65
N THR A 82 -12.76 -7.72 9.79
CA THR A 82 -12.26 -8.12 8.46
C THR A 82 -11.95 -6.90 7.60
N LEU A 83 -12.84 -5.90 7.56
CA LEU A 83 -12.64 -4.68 6.78
C LEU A 83 -11.41 -3.90 7.23
N VAL A 84 -11.13 -3.84 8.53
CA VAL A 84 -9.98 -3.13 9.10
C VAL A 84 -8.69 -3.94 8.97
N MET A 85 -8.74 -5.26 9.15
CA MET A 85 -7.56 -6.11 9.08
C MET A 85 -7.10 -6.38 7.63
N LEU A 86 -7.98 -6.29 6.65
CA LEU A 86 -7.59 -6.40 5.24
C LEU A 86 -6.52 -5.36 4.86
N PRO A 87 -6.75 -4.04 5.03
CA PRO A 87 -5.70 -3.06 4.76
C PRO A 87 -4.50 -3.18 5.71
N PHE A 88 -4.68 -3.60 6.98
CA PHE A 88 -3.57 -3.82 7.90
C PHE A 88 -2.55 -4.83 7.36
N PHE A 89 -3.01 -6.04 7.01
CA PHE A 89 -2.10 -7.08 6.51
C PHE A 89 -1.64 -6.83 5.08
N SER A 90 -2.49 -6.26 4.24
CA SER A 90 -2.12 -5.95 2.86
C SER A 90 -1.04 -4.88 2.80
N SER A 91 -1.10 -3.86 3.65
CA SER A 91 -0.12 -2.77 3.68
C SER A 91 1.29 -3.21 4.13
N MET A 92 1.42 -4.38 4.73
CA MET A 92 2.73 -4.97 5.03
C MET A 92 3.50 -5.37 3.75
N LEU A 93 2.77 -5.67 2.68
CA LEU A 93 3.32 -6.16 1.42
C LEU A 93 3.20 -5.14 0.28
N ILE A 94 2.12 -4.37 0.30
CA ILE A 94 1.86 -3.26 -0.63
C ILE A 94 1.90 -1.97 0.16
N THR A 95 2.05 -0.81 -0.50
CA THR A 95 2.08 0.45 0.24
C THR A 95 0.74 0.74 0.92
N ASN A 96 0.78 1.48 2.04
CA ASN A 96 -0.43 1.93 2.75
C ASN A 96 -1.42 2.65 1.83
N ASP A 97 -0.93 3.49 0.92
CA ASP A 97 -1.77 4.25 -0.02
C ASP A 97 -2.52 3.34 -0.98
N VAL A 98 -1.83 2.36 -1.60
CA VAL A 98 -2.43 1.37 -2.50
C VAL A 98 -3.44 0.50 -1.75
N SER A 99 -3.12 0.13 -0.51
CA SER A 99 -4.03 -0.61 0.36
C SER A 99 -5.33 0.20 0.60
N LEU A 100 -5.22 1.47 0.96
CA LEU A 100 -6.38 2.33 1.21
C LEU A 100 -7.22 2.58 -0.05
N ILE A 101 -6.58 2.89 -1.19
CA ILE A 101 -7.29 3.08 -2.46
C ILE A 101 -8.09 1.82 -2.85
N THR A 102 -7.61 0.64 -2.48
CA THR A 102 -8.29 -0.63 -2.78
C THR A 102 -9.42 -0.93 -1.79
N PHE A 103 -9.15 -0.84 -0.50
CA PHE A 103 -10.06 -1.37 0.53
C PHE A 103 -11.06 -0.35 1.07
N VAL A 104 -10.80 0.96 0.98
CA VAL A 104 -11.78 1.97 1.42
C VAL A 104 -13.03 1.97 0.52
N PRO A 105 -12.94 2.05 -0.81
CA PRO A 105 -14.13 1.93 -1.67
C PRO A 105 -14.87 0.60 -1.49
N PHE A 106 -14.13 -0.48 -1.23
CA PHE A 106 -14.73 -1.77 -0.94
C PHE A 106 -15.50 -1.77 0.39
N ALA A 107 -14.97 -1.13 1.43
CA ALA A 107 -15.67 -0.98 2.71
C ALA A 107 -16.93 -0.12 2.57
N VAL A 108 -16.88 0.96 1.77
CA VAL A 108 -18.05 1.78 1.44
C VAL A 108 -19.14 0.91 0.83
N LEU A 109 -18.83 0.16 -0.22
CA LEU A 109 -19.76 -0.73 -0.89
C LEU A 109 -20.39 -1.76 0.08
N VAL A 110 -19.58 -2.41 0.91
CA VAL A 110 -20.07 -3.43 1.85
C VAL A 110 -20.98 -2.82 2.92
N LEU A 111 -20.62 -1.65 3.47
CA LEU A 111 -21.44 -0.98 4.48
C LEU A 111 -22.74 -0.43 3.92
N GLU A 112 -22.76 0.01 2.65
CA GLU A 112 -23.96 0.40 1.95
C GLU A 112 -24.89 -0.80 1.69
N LEU A 113 -24.37 -1.88 1.12
CA LEU A 113 -25.12 -3.12 0.87
C LEU A 113 -25.74 -3.72 2.12
N THR A 114 -25.12 -3.51 3.28
CA THR A 114 -25.60 -4.02 4.56
C THR A 114 -26.43 -3.02 5.36
N GLY A 115 -26.71 -1.81 4.81
CA GLY A 115 -27.45 -0.75 5.49
C GLY A 115 -26.71 -0.15 6.69
N GLN A 116 -25.39 -0.26 6.73
CA GLN A 116 -24.55 0.21 7.84
C GLN A 116 -23.75 1.49 7.50
N SER A 117 -24.22 2.30 6.56
CA SER A 117 -23.54 3.52 6.09
C SER A 117 -23.21 4.52 7.21
N HIS A 118 -23.98 4.54 8.30
CA HIS A 118 -23.70 5.38 9.48
C HIS A 118 -22.39 5.03 10.18
N ARG A 119 -21.79 3.86 9.92
CA ARG A 119 -20.51 3.40 10.47
C ARG A 119 -19.32 3.70 9.56
N LEU A 120 -19.57 4.26 8.39
CA LEU A 120 -18.55 4.48 7.37
C LEU A 120 -17.36 5.28 7.89
N ALA A 121 -17.62 6.43 8.54
CA ALA A 121 -16.56 7.27 9.07
C ALA A 121 -15.67 6.52 10.08
N TRP A 122 -16.29 5.74 10.97
CA TRP A 122 -15.57 4.95 11.97
C TRP A 122 -14.69 3.87 11.31
N VAL A 123 -15.26 3.07 10.42
CA VAL A 123 -14.54 1.98 9.76
C VAL A 123 -13.41 2.52 8.88
N VAL A 124 -13.63 3.59 8.11
CA VAL A 124 -12.60 4.21 7.28
C VAL A 124 -11.48 4.81 8.12
N THR A 125 -11.79 5.43 9.25
CA THR A 125 -10.77 5.91 10.18
C THR A 125 -9.91 4.76 10.69
N LEU A 126 -10.52 3.67 11.15
CA LEU A 126 -9.78 2.48 11.60
C LEU A 126 -8.97 1.85 10.46
N GLN A 127 -9.47 1.82 9.23
CA GLN A 127 -8.73 1.34 8.06
C GLN A 127 -7.50 2.20 7.77
N SER A 128 -7.63 3.53 7.87
CA SER A 128 -6.53 4.47 7.66
C SER A 128 -5.42 4.26 8.70
N ILE A 129 -5.79 4.11 9.97
CA ILE A 129 -4.86 3.79 11.05
C ILE A 129 -4.22 2.42 10.82
N ALA A 130 -5.03 1.41 10.48
CA ALA A 130 -4.59 0.04 10.26
C ALA A 130 -3.58 -0.07 9.11
N ALA A 131 -3.84 0.57 7.97
CA ALA A 131 -2.94 0.56 6.83
C ALA A 131 -1.60 1.22 7.14
N ASN A 132 -1.61 2.36 7.83
CA ASN A 132 -0.38 3.06 8.22
C ASN A 132 0.45 2.24 9.22
N ILE A 133 -0.19 1.66 10.24
CA ILE A 133 0.50 0.84 11.24
C ILE A 133 0.99 -0.47 10.63
N GLY A 134 0.16 -1.14 9.82
CA GLY A 134 0.54 -2.39 9.16
C GLY A 134 1.76 -2.19 8.25
N SER A 135 1.79 -1.10 7.49
CA SER A 135 2.90 -0.76 6.59
C SER A 135 4.22 -0.49 7.34
N MET A 136 4.16 -0.09 8.61
CA MET A 136 5.37 0.11 9.43
C MET A 136 6.12 -1.18 9.72
N LEU A 137 5.45 -2.34 9.66
CA LEU A 137 6.05 -3.61 10.07
C LEU A 137 7.19 -4.04 9.15
N THR A 138 7.11 -3.76 7.87
CA THR A 138 8.06 -4.25 6.86
C THR A 138 8.80 -3.12 6.15
N PRO A 139 10.03 -3.36 5.67
CA PRO A 139 10.74 -2.37 4.87
C PRO A 139 10.01 -2.00 3.58
N VAL A 140 9.18 -2.90 3.02
CA VAL A 140 8.46 -2.68 1.76
C VAL A 140 7.08 -2.02 1.92
N GLY A 141 6.57 -1.95 3.16
CA GLY A 141 5.22 -1.46 3.44
C GLY A 141 5.01 0.03 3.14
N ASN A 142 6.07 0.82 3.11
CA ASN A 142 6.01 2.21 2.66
C ASN A 142 7.37 2.71 2.12
N PRO A 143 7.37 3.75 1.26
CA PRO A 143 8.61 4.28 0.68
C PRO A 143 9.62 4.77 1.71
N GLN A 144 9.15 5.33 2.83
CA GLN A 144 10.01 5.86 3.89
C GLN A 144 10.81 4.74 4.56
N ASN A 145 10.17 3.62 4.90
CA ASN A 145 10.83 2.46 5.47
C ASN A 145 11.85 1.87 4.50
N LEU A 146 11.48 1.78 3.22
CA LEU A 146 12.38 1.26 2.19
C LEU A 146 13.61 2.16 2.04
N TYR A 147 13.42 3.49 2.02
CA TYR A 147 14.51 4.46 1.97
C TYR A 147 15.44 4.32 3.18
N LEU A 148 14.90 4.38 4.40
CA LEU A 148 15.69 4.27 5.62
C LEU A 148 16.45 2.95 5.70
N SER A 149 15.77 1.83 5.43
CA SER A 149 16.37 0.51 5.46
C SER A 149 17.49 0.35 4.43
N SER A 150 17.29 0.85 3.21
CA SER A 150 18.25 0.74 2.11
C SER A 150 19.42 1.71 2.28
N TYR A 151 19.16 2.99 2.58
CA TYR A 151 20.16 4.02 2.70
C TYR A 151 21.12 3.79 3.88
N TYR A 152 20.56 3.48 5.05
CA TYR A 152 21.33 3.21 6.26
C TYR A 152 21.79 1.75 6.40
N GLN A 153 21.49 0.88 5.41
CA GLN A 153 21.85 -0.54 5.40
C GLN A 153 21.40 -1.25 6.69
N ILE A 154 20.17 -0.93 7.17
CA ILE A 154 19.66 -1.46 8.43
C ILE A 154 19.45 -2.97 8.31
N PRO A 155 20.07 -3.80 9.15
CA PRO A 155 19.82 -5.24 9.16
C PRO A 155 18.34 -5.53 9.41
N THR A 156 17.75 -6.44 8.63
CA THR A 156 16.32 -6.80 8.70
C THR A 156 15.89 -7.18 10.12
N GLY A 157 16.75 -7.91 10.86
CA GLY A 157 16.46 -8.27 12.26
C GLY A 157 16.34 -7.07 13.19
N SER A 158 17.23 -6.07 13.04
CA SER A 158 17.19 -4.83 13.83
C SER A 158 15.96 -4.00 13.49
N PHE A 159 15.57 -3.95 12.21
CA PHE A 159 14.36 -3.27 11.78
C PHE A 159 13.12 -3.88 12.46
N PHE A 160 12.98 -5.20 12.41
CA PHE A 160 11.85 -5.89 13.06
C PHE A 160 11.89 -5.79 14.59
N ALA A 161 13.05 -5.79 15.21
CA ALA A 161 13.14 -5.63 16.66
C ALA A 161 12.54 -4.30 17.17
N VAL A 162 12.61 -3.24 16.35
CA VAL A 162 12.03 -1.94 16.68
C VAL A 162 10.53 -1.87 16.28
N THR A 163 10.17 -2.37 15.12
CA THR A 163 8.80 -2.18 14.58
C THR A 163 7.78 -3.16 15.16
N VAL A 164 8.17 -4.42 15.40
CA VAL A 164 7.24 -5.46 15.88
C VAL A 164 6.54 -5.11 17.20
N PRO A 165 7.22 -4.62 18.26
CA PRO A 165 6.54 -4.29 19.50
C PRO A 165 5.45 -3.21 19.34
N VAL A 166 5.75 -2.16 18.55
CA VAL A 166 4.83 -1.05 18.29
C VAL A 166 3.64 -1.53 17.48
N VAL A 167 3.89 -2.29 16.40
CA VAL A 167 2.84 -2.80 15.52
C VAL A 167 1.98 -3.84 16.24
N ALA A 168 2.56 -4.71 17.07
CA ALA A 168 1.82 -5.70 17.84
C ALA A 168 0.89 -5.03 18.88
N LEU A 169 1.38 -4.03 19.61
CA LEU A 169 0.54 -3.27 20.54
C LEU A 169 -0.61 -2.58 19.79
N SER A 170 -0.31 -1.94 18.68
CA SER A 170 -1.31 -1.25 17.86
C SER A 170 -2.32 -2.20 17.25
N PHE A 171 -1.90 -3.41 16.86
CA PHE A 171 -2.80 -4.47 16.39
C PHE A 171 -3.80 -4.87 17.47
N VAL A 172 -3.34 -5.06 18.71
CA VAL A 172 -4.22 -5.39 19.86
C VAL A 172 -5.22 -4.28 20.10
N LEU A 173 -4.79 -3.00 20.07
CA LEU A 173 -5.68 -1.86 20.25
C LEU A 173 -6.72 -1.75 19.13
N LEU A 174 -6.31 -1.92 17.86
CA LEU A 174 -7.22 -1.95 16.73
C LEU A 174 -8.24 -3.11 16.84
N ALA A 175 -7.78 -4.29 17.20
CA ALA A 175 -8.66 -5.44 17.42
C ALA A 175 -9.66 -5.17 18.54
N ALA A 176 -9.24 -4.55 19.65
CA ALA A 176 -10.13 -4.15 20.74
C ALA A 176 -11.19 -3.13 20.28
N CYS A 177 -10.79 -2.12 19.47
CA CYS A 177 -11.72 -1.17 18.86
C CYS A 177 -12.77 -1.86 17.97
N CYS A 178 -12.35 -2.82 17.14
CA CYS A 178 -13.28 -3.61 16.32
C CYS A 178 -14.20 -4.50 17.16
N MET A 179 -13.71 -5.07 18.28
CA MET A 179 -14.51 -5.89 19.18
C MET A 179 -15.51 -5.08 20.01
N ALA A 180 -15.32 -3.79 20.19
CA ALA A 180 -16.28 -2.90 20.85
C ALA A 180 -17.60 -2.76 20.09
N GLU A 181 -17.64 -3.17 18.81
CA GLU A 181 -18.83 -3.16 17.97
C GLU A 181 -19.94 -4.11 18.49
N LYS A 182 -21.20 -3.78 18.22
CA LYS A 182 -22.34 -4.61 18.61
C LYS A 182 -22.35 -5.95 17.87
N LYS A 183 -22.82 -7.02 18.54
CA LYS A 183 -23.01 -8.34 17.93
C LYS A 183 -24.33 -8.40 17.14
N GLN A 184 -24.44 -7.60 16.10
CA GLN A 184 -25.57 -7.65 15.16
C GLN A 184 -25.22 -8.61 14.03
N VAL A 185 -26.11 -9.56 13.74
CA VAL A 185 -25.92 -10.47 12.59
C VAL A 185 -26.29 -9.73 11.32
N ILE A 186 -25.41 -9.76 10.35
CA ILE A 186 -25.58 -9.14 9.03
C ILE A 186 -25.31 -10.20 7.98
N GLU A 187 -26.06 -10.16 6.90
CA GLU A 187 -25.82 -11.01 5.74
C GLU A 187 -25.26 -10.17 4.59
N VAL A 188 -24.10 -10.58 4.11
CA VAL A 188 -23.42 -9.89 3.01
C VAL A 188 -23.59 -10.71 1.74
N HIS A 189 -24.35 -10.17 0.80
CA HIS A 189 -24.51 -10.72 -0.53
C HIS A 189 -23.94 -9.76 -1.57
N PHE A 190 -23.11 -10.30 -2.45
CA PHE A 190 -22.60 -9.54 -3.60
C PHE A 190 -23.36 -10.00 -4.84
N ASP A 191 -24.07 -9.10 -5.51
CA ASP A 191 -24.78 -9.37 -6.76
C ASP A 191 -23.84 -9.80 -7.88
N ARG A 192 -22.63 -9.23 -7.88
CA ARG A 192 -21.57 -9.58 -8.82
C ARG A 192 -20.35 -10.09 -8.07
N ARG A 193 -19.94 -11.31 -8.37
CA ARG A 193 -18.69 -11.88 -7.88
C ARG A 193 -17.55 -11.46 -8.79
N GLU A 194 -16.57 -10.78 -8.21
CA GLU A 194 -15.33 -10.46 -8.92
C GLU A 194 -14.55 -11.74 -9.21
N LYS A 195 -13.88 -11.74 -10.36
CA LYS A 195 -13.04 -12.87 -10.80
C LYS A 195 -11.68 -12.34 -11.15
N ILE A 196 -10.65 -13.18 -10.97
CA ILE A 196 -9.31 -12.88 -11.46
C ILE A 196 -9.39 -12.82 -12.99
N HIS A 197 -8.97 -11.68 -13.57
CA HIS A 197 -9.04 -11.46 -15.02
C HIS A 197 -8.17 -12.46 -15.78
N SER A 198 -6.91 -12.64 -15.33
CA SER A 198 -5.99 -13.62 -15.90
C SER A 198 -5.10 -14.23 -14.83
N LYS A 199 -5.22 -15.55 -14.61
CA LYS A 199 -4.38 -16.28 -13.67
C LYS A 199 -2.90 -16.22 -14.09
N ALA A 200 -2.61 -16.30 -15.39
CA ALA A 200 -1.24 -16.24 -15.90
C ALA A 200 -0.58 -14.88 -15.63
N ARG A 201 -1.32 -13.77 -15.85
CA ARG A 201 -0.80 -12.43 -15.54
C ARG A 201 -0.66 -12.23 -14.03
N LEU A 202 -1.61 -12.70 -13.23
CA LEU A 202 -1.51 -12.64 -11.78
C LEU A 202 -0.26 -13.39 -11.28
N THR A 203 -0.02 -14.61 -11.79
CA THR A 203 1.18 -15.38 -11.43
C THR A 203 2.46 -14.64 -11.83
N LEU A 204 2.48 -14.02 -13.02
CA LEU A 204 3.62 -13.21 -13.44
C LEU A 204 3.91 -12.07 -12.48
N PHE A 205 2.88 -11.28 -12.13
CA PHE A 205 3.05 -10.16 -11.20
C PHE A 205 3.41 -10.62 -9.79
N ALA A 206 2.90 -11.76 -9.34
CA ALA A 206 3.31 -12.36 -8.08
C ALA A 206 4.79 -12.79 -8.08
N VAL A 207 5.29 -13.34 -9.19
CA VAL A 207 6.71 -13.67 -9.36
C VAL A 207 7.55 -12.39 -9.38
N LEU A 208 7.14 -11.36 -10.12
CA LEU A 208 7.83 -10.06 -10.13
C LEU A 208 7.87 -9.42 -8.73
N PHE A 209 6.79 -9.53 -7.97
CA PHE A 209 6.75 -9.07 -6.59
C PHE A 209 7.76 -9.83 -5.72
N LEU A 210 7.83 -11.16 -5.85
CA LEU A 210 8.79 -11.99 -5.11
C LEU A 210 10.24 -11.62 -5.48
N VAL A 211 10.54 -11.45 -6.77
CA VAL A 211 11.85 -10.99 -7.25
C VAL A 211 12.22 -9.63 -6.64
N SER A 212 11.27 -8.69 -6.63
CA SER A 212 11.48 -7.36 -6.02
C SER A 212 11.74 -7.48 -4.51
N LEU A 213 11.02 -8.36 -3.81
CA LEU A 213 11.21 -8.61 -2.39
C LEU A 213 12.60 -9.19 -2.09
N LEU A 214 13.08 -10.13 -2.92
CA LEU A 214 14.44 -10.67 -2.80
C LEU A 214 15.52 -9.58 -3.01
N ALA A 215 15.26 -8.61 -3.87
CA ALA A 215 16.16 -7.47 -4.06
C ALA A 215 16.16 -6.52 -2.84
N VAL A 216 15.00 -6.30 -2.21
CA VAL A 216 14.92 -5.53 -0.94
C VAL A 216 15.68 -6.24 0.17
N LEU A 217 15.58 -7.55 0.26
CA LEU A 217 16.30 -8.38 1.24
C LEU A 217 17.79 -8.57 0.92
N HIS A 218 18.32 -7.87 -0.09
CA HIS A 218 19.72 -7.93 -0.53
C HIS A 218 20.19 -9.31 -1.03
N VAL A 219 19.25 -10.20 -1.40
CA VAL A 219 19.58 -11.52 -1.98
C VAL A 219 20.01 -11.38 -3.44
N ILE A 220 19.40 -10.45 -4.17
CA ILE A 220 19.74 -10.11 -5.57
C ILE A 220 19.96 -8.59 -5.71
N SER A 221 20.64 -8.16 -6.78
CA SER A 221 20.86 -6.74 -7.01
C SER A 221 19.57 -6.04 -7.49
N SER A 222 19.40 -4.75 -7.15
CA SER A 222 18.27 -3.92 -7.62
C SER A 222 18.23 -3.81 -9.14
N HIS A 223 19.41 -3.68 -9.78
CA HIS A 223 19.55 -3.64 -11.23
C HIS A 223 19.04 -4.93 -11.92
N THR A 224 19.31 -6.10 -11.32
CA THR A 224 18.80 -7.38 -11.82
C THR A 224 17.27 -7.44 -11.72
N ALA A 225 16.70 -7.02 -10.60
CA ALA A 225 15.26 -6.96 -10.42
C ALA A 225 14.61 -6.00 -11.40
N LEU A 226 15.21 -4.82 -11.61
CA LEU A 226 14.76 -3.85 -12.60
C LEU A 226 14.80 -4.42 -14.01
N GLY A 227 15.91 -5.03 -14.42
CA GLY A 227 16.06 -5.67 -15.74
C GLY A 227 14.99 -6.72 -16.01
N ILE A 228 14.73 -7.62 -15.05
CA ILE A 228 13.68 -8.64 -15.13
C ILE A 228 12.30 -7.98 -15.25
N THR A 229 12.01 -6.96 -14.41
CA THR A 229 10.71 -6.27 -14.40
C THR A 229 10.44 -5.57 -15.72
N VAL A 230 11.42 -4.87 -16.27
CA VAL A 230 11.32 -4.16 -17.54
C VAL A 230 11.16 -5.12 -18.70
N ALA A 231 11.98 -6.18 -18.77
CA ALA A 231 11.92 -7.18 -19.83
C ALA A 231 10.57 -7.89 -19.90
N LEU A 232 10.01 -8.28 -18.75
CA LEU A 232 8.74 -8.99 -18.68
C LEU A 232 7.52 -8.07 -18.87
N LYS A 233 7.61 -6.78 -18.54
CA LYS A 233 6.54 -5.81 -18.75
C LYS A 233 6.50 -5.30 -20.18
N ILE A 234 7.65 -5.01 -20.79
CA ILE A 234 7.76 -4.51 -22.19
C ILE A 234 7.50 -5.65 -23.17
N GLY A 235 8.01 -6.85 -22.93
CA GLY A 235 7.79 -8.02 -23.80
C GLY A 235 6.32 -8.43 -23.96
N ARG A 236 5.40 -7.89 -23.14
CA ARG A 236 3.94 -8.14 -23.23
C ARG A 236 3.10 -6.93 -23.61
N ALA A 237 3.69 -5.75 -23.75
CA ALA A 237 2.99 -4.57 -24.29
C ALA A 237 2.77 -4.69 -25.82
N HIS A 238 3.34 -5.72 -26.45
CA HIS A 238 3.25 -6.01 -27.88
C HIS A 238 2.44 -7.26 -28.23
N VAL A 239 1.71 -7.85 -27.29
CA VAL A 239 0.73 -8.92 -27.47
C VAL A 239 -0.57 -8.50 -26.80
#